data_093285a1a630dae045bd886c89fe8c8a
#
_entry.id   093285a1a630dae045bd886c89fe8c8a
#
_cell.length_a   1.000
_cell.length_b   1.000
_cell.length_c   1.000
_cell.angle_alpha   90.00
_cell.angle_beta   90.00
_cell.angle_gamma   90.00
#
_symmetry.space_group_name_H-M   'P 1'
#
loop_
_entity.id
_entity.type
_entity.pdbx_description
1 polymer ?
#
loop_
_entity_poly.entity_id
_entity_poly.type
_entity_poly.pdbx_seq_one_letter_code
_entity_poly.pdbx_strand_id
1 'polypeptide(L)'
;MSDRSKKLGEQVRKMQAKAKEFGMTLPDALLADRVRHSCYADKENEAVINYNGKVYKCNARDFKEDNCEGILDESGNIQWNDFHQLRKNAKLSNPKCLSCSILPICGGGCSQISYDNKKCNYCVNTSKEAKNELIISMFLSEHTKNEDSHA
;
A
#
# COMPACT_ATOMS: atom_id res chain seq x y z
N MET A 1 -4.78 -0.67 19.16
CA MET A 1 -3.35 -0.65 18.74
C MET A 1 -2.54 -1.34 19.83
N SER A 2 -1.70 -2.33 19.49
CA SER A 2 -0.88 -3.03 20.47
C SER A 2 0.23 -2.11 21.03
N ASP A 3 0.67 -2.35 22.27
CA ASP A 3 1.76 -1.61 22.90
C ASP A 3 3.05 -1.62 22.07
N ARG A 4 3.31 -2.72 21.38
CA ARG A 4 4.43 -2.86 20.43
C ARG A 4 4.34 -1.89 19.26
N SER A 5 3.15 -1.62 18.74
CA SER A 5 2.92 -0.68 17.62
C SER A 5 3.19 0.78 18.06
N LYS A 6 2.84 1.14 19.29
CA LYS A 6 3.13 2.47 19.85
C LYS A 6 4.63 2.70 20.03
N LYS A 7 5.35 1.72 20.62
CA LYS A 7 6.80 1.78 20.79
C LYS A 7 7.53 1.90 19.46
N LEU A 8 7.12 1.14 18.43
CA LEU A 8 7.70 1.24 17.11
C LEU A 8 7.51 2.64 16.51
N GLY A 9 6.31 3.20 16.63
CA GLY A 9 6.01 4.56 16.17
C GLY A 9 6.87 5.64 16.84
N GLU A 10 7.13 5.51 18.15
CA GLU A 10 8.03 6.41 18.87
C GLU A 10 9.49 6.30 18.40
N GLN A 11 9.99 5.09 18.19
CA GLN A 11 11.33 4.87 17.67
C GLN A 11 11.50 5.44 16.27
N VAL A 12 10.53 5.22 15.39
CA VAL A 12 10.54 5.80 14.04
C VAL A 12 10.61 7.32 14.09
N ARG A 13 9.79 7.98 14.93
CA ARG A 13 9.83 9.44 15.08
C ARG A 13 11.19 9.94 15.59
N LYS A 14 11.81 9.26 16.56
CA LYS A 14 13.15 9.60 17.06
C LYS A 14 14.21 9.47 15.96
N MET A 15 14.15 8.41 15.17
CA MET A 15 15.07 8.23 14.03
C MET A 15 14.87 9.32 12.97
N GLN A 16 13.63 9.68 12.67
CA GLN A 16 13.33 10.75 11.72
C GLN A 16 13.85 12.12 12.20
N ALA A 17 13.65 12.45 13.48
CA ALA A 17 14.19 13.67 14.06
C ALA A 17 15.72 13.71 13.94
N LYS A 18 16.38 12.59 14.25
CA LYS A 18 17.84 12.47 14.14
C LYS A 18 18.33 12.60 12.70
N ALA A 19 17.66 11.99 11.74
CA ALA A 19 17.99 12.10 10.33
C ALA A 19 17.90 13.56 9.84
N LYS A 20 16.89 14.32 10.28
CA LYS A 20 16.78 15.76 9.97
C LYS A 20 17.94 16.57 10.54
N GLU A 21 18.43 16.25 11.76
CA GLU A 21 19.63 16.91 12.32
C GLU A 21 20.88 16.71 11.45
N PHE A 22 20.97 15.58 10.73
CA PHE A 22 22.05 15.32 9.76
C PHE A 22 21.78 15.90 8.36
N GLY A 23 20.76 16.74 8.19
CA GLY A 23 20.42 17.35 6.90
C GLY A 23 19.81 16.38 5.89
N MET A 24 19.35 15.20 6.31
CA MET A 24 18.69 14.24 5.43
C MET A 24 17.27 14.73 5.12
N THR A 25 16.95 14.85 3.83
CA THR A 25 15.58 15.09 3.39
C THR A 25 14.80 13.79 3.56
N LEU A 26 13.89 13.78 4.54
CA LEU A 26 12.95 12.68 4.68
C LEU A 26 11.75 12.96 3.78
N PRO A 27 11.27 11.98 3.02
CA PRO A 27 9.99 12.15 2.35
C PRO A 27 8.94 12.46 3.43
N ASP A 28 8.20 13.55 3.28
CA ASP A 28 7.04 13.92 4.14
C ASP A 28 5.93 12.87 4.15
N ALA A 29 6.23 11.78 3.61
CA ALA A 29 5.46 10.73 3.00
C ALA A 29 5.03 9.62 3.91
N LEU A 30 4.95 9.77 5.21
CA LEU A 30 4.43 8.62 5.99
C LEU A 30 2.92 8.49 5.93
N LEU A 31 2.20 9.51 5.49
CA LEU A 31 0.74 9.45 5.40
C LEU A 31 0.20 9.88 4.03
N ALA A 32 0.60 11.02 3.50
CA ALA A 32 0.04 11.55 2.26
C ALA A 32 0.44 10.72 1.01
N ASP A 33 1.71 10.30 0.91
CA ASP A 33 2.16 9.52 -0.26
C ASP A 33 1.64 8.08 -0.27
N ARG A 34 1.44 7.46 0.89
CA ARG A 34 0.84 6.12 0.97
C ARG A 34 -0.58 6.05 0.46
N VAL A 35 -1.25 7.18 0.45
CA VAL A 35 -2.65 7.28 0.08
C VAL A 35 -2.82 7.52 -1.43
N ARG A 36 -1.88 8.23 -2.06
CA ARG A 36 -1.95 8.58 -3.48
C ARG A 36 -1.25 7.59 -4.41
N HIS A 37 -0.36 6.74 -3.89
CA HIS A 37 0.36 5.78 -4.71
C HIS A 37 -0.23 4.39 -4.59
N SER A 38 -0.70 3.87 -5.71
CA SER A 38 -1.01 2.45 -5.80
C SER A 38 0.27 1.64 -5.60
N CYS A 39 0.17 0.52 -4.89
CA CYS A 39 1.26 -0.43 -4.78
C CYS A 39 1.71 -0.87 -6.18
N TYR A 40 3.03 -1.06 -6.39
CA TYR A 40 3.53 -1.58 -7.66
C TYR A 40 2.82 -2.89 -8.06
N ALA A 41 2.52 -3.76 -7.07
CA ALA A 41 1.81 -5.02 -7.30
C ALA A 41 0.38 -4.86 -7.88
N ASP A 42 -0.19 -3.66 -7.82
CA ASP A 42 -1.52 -3.36 -8.37
C ASP A 42 -1.45 -2.78 -9.80
N LYS A 43 -0.24 -2.43 -10.28
CA LYS A 43 -0.06 -1.87 -11.61
C LYS A 43 -0.05 -2.98 -12.67
N GLU A 44 -0.68 -2.76 -13.81
CA GLU A 44 -0.75 -3.78 -14.88
C GLU A 44 0.61 -4.08 -15.50
N ASN A 45 1.43 -3.06 -15.68
CA ASN A 45 2.74 -3.13 -16.34
C ASN A 45 3.90 -3.51 -15.42
N GLU A 46 3.63 -4.06 -14.24
CA GLU A 46 4.63 -4.48 -13.26
C GLU A 46 4.53 -5.98 -13.01
N ALA A 47 5.66 -6.66 -12.97
CA ALA A 47 5.74 -8.09 -12.67
C ALA A 47 7.07 -8.42 -11.99
N VAL A 48 7.07 -9.43 -11.14
CA VAL A 48 8.27 -10.05 -10.57
C VAL A 48 8.44 -11.41 -11.22
N ILE A 49 9.47 -11.56 -12.03
CA ILE A 49 9.77 -12.81 -12.75
C ILE A 49 10.84 -13.56 -11.98
N ASN A 50 10.53 -14.79 -11.60
CA ASN A 50 11.47 -15.67 -10.92
C ASN A 50 12.33 -16.43 -11.95
N TYR A 51 13.49 -16.95 -11.52
CA TYR A 51 14.46 -17.67 -12.38
C TYR A 51 13.86 -18.87 -13.15
N ASN A 52 12.76 -19.43 -12.65
CA ASN A 52 12.04 -20.57 -13.26
C ASN A 52 10.90 -20.16 -14.19
N GLY A 53 10.81 -18.88 -14.57
CA GLY A 53 9.76 -18.35 -15.43
C GLY A 53 8.42 -18.10 -14.75
N LYS A 54 8.26 -18.44 -13.46
CA LYS A 54 7.05 -18.13 -12.70
C LYS A 54 6.96 -16.62 -12.43
N VAL A 55 5.76 -16.10 -12.57
CA VAL A 55 5.48 -14.66 -12.45
C VAL A 55 4.63 -14.38 -11.22
N TYR A 56 5.02 -13.36 -10.50
CA TYR A 56 4.40 -12.88 -9.27
C TYR A 56 4.13 -11.38 -9.37
N LYS A 57 3.23 -10.86 -8.56
CA LYS A 57 2.99 -9.42 -8.47
C LYS A 57 3.61 -8.80 -7.22
N CYS A 58 3.71 -9.56 -6.13
CA CYS A 58 4.19 -9.06 -4.85
C CYS A 58 5.50 -9.74 -4.43
N ASN A 59 6.56 -8.96 -4.22
CA ASN A 59 7.85 -9.46 -3.72
C ASN A 59 7.92 -9.55 -2.18
N ALA A 60 6.88 -9.12 -1.46
CA ALA A 60 6.78 -9.21 0.00
C ALA A 60 6.16 -10.56 0.46
N ARG A 61 6.10 -11.54 -0.43
CA ARG A 61 5.65 -12.90 -0.15
C ARG A 61 6.66 -13.91 -0.67
N ASP A 62 6.59 -15.14 -0.14
CA ASP A 62 7.37 -16.25 -0.65
C ASP A 62 6.97 -16.56 -2.10
N PHE A 63 7.96 -16.87 -2.93
CA PHE A 63 7.75 -17.28 -4.33
C PHE A 63 7.34 -18.75 -4.43
N LYS A 64 6.24 -19.09 -3.72
CA LYS A 64 5.61 -20.41 -3.74
C LYS A 64 4.57 -20.50 -4.84
N GLU A 65 4.20 -21.75 -5.17
CA GLU A 65 3.18 -22.06 -6.18
C GLU A 65 1.88 -21.31 -5.93
N ASP A 66 1.41 -21.32 -4.69
CA ASP A 66 0.16 -20.69 -4.27
C ASP A 66 0.12 -19.16 -4.46
N ASN A 67 1.28 -18.53 -4.64
CA ASN A 67 1.40 -17.10 -4.89
C ASN A 67 1.71 -16.77 -6.35
N CYS A 68 1.86 -17.80 -7.20
CA CYS A 68 2.17 -17.63 -8.62
C CYS A 68 0.95 -17.09 -9.37
N GLU A 69 1.12 -15.99 -10.09
CA GLU A 69 0.06 -15.32 -10.82
C GLU A 69 0.16 -15.47 -12.34
N GLY A 70 1.24 -16.07 -12.82
CA GLY A 70 1.45 -16.33 -14.24
C GLY A 70 2.75 -17.02 -14.57
N ILE A 71 2.97 -17.27 -15.84
CA ILE A 71 4.17 -17.89 -16.37
C ILE A 71 4.66 -17.06 -17.54
N LEU A 72 5.97 -16.80 -17.59
CA LEU A 72 6.63 -16.21 -18.74
C LEU A 72 6.87 -17.31 -19.78
N ASP A 73 6.34 -17.14 -20.99
CA ASP A 73 6.57 -18.06 -22.09
C ASP A 73 7.89 -17.78 -22.83
N GLU A 74 8.28 -18.68 -23.73
CA GLU A 74 9.52 -18.57 -24.53
C GLU A 74 9.50 -17.38 -25.49
N SER A 75 8.34 -16.84 -25.82
CA SER A 75 8.17 -15.66 -26.67
C SER A 75 8.28 -14.34 -25.90
N GLY A 76 8.47 -14.40 -24.56
CA GLY A 76 8.57 -13.23 -23.71
C GLY A 76 7.22 -12.67 -23.25
N ASN A 77 6.12 -13.39 -23.48
CA ASN A 77 4.80 -12.98 -23.04
C ASN A 77 4.44 -13.62 -21.68
N ILE A 78 3.74 -12.87 -20.85
CA ILE A 78 3.25 -13.39 -19.57
C ILE A 78 1.84 -13.95 -19.76
N GLN A 79 1.72 -15.24 -19.48
CA GLN A 79 0.44 -15.94 -19.43
C GLN A 79 -0.10 -15.85 -18.01
N TRP A 80 -1.00 -14.88 -17.78
CA TRP A 80 -1.62 -14.64 -16.47
C TRP A 80 -2.68 -15.71 -16.16
N ASN A 81 -2.76 -16.11 -14.89
CA ASN A 81 -3.76 -17.05 -14.39
C ASN A 81 -4.93 -16.33 -13.69
N ASP A 82 -5.89 -17.12 -13.19
CA ASP A 82 -7.08 -16.59 -12.52
C ASP A 82 -6.75 -15.82 -11.22
N PHE A 83 -5.64 -16.13 -10.56
CA PHE A 83 -5.18 -15.42 -9.37
C PHE A 83 -4.85 -13.96 -9.69
N HIS A 84 -4.23 -13.70 -10.84
CA HIS A 84 -4.00 -12.34 -11.29
C HIS A 84 -5.30 -11.56 -11.44
N GLN A 85 -6.34 -12.17 -11.99
CA GLN A 85 -7.65 -11.53 -12.13
C GLN A 85 -8.32 -11.27 -10.78
N LEU A 86 -8.18 -12.20 -9.83
CA LEU A 86 -8.67 -11.99 -8.45
C LEU A 86 -7.97 -10.82 -7.77
N ARG A 87 -6.65 -10.65 -7.95
CA ARG A 87 -5.90 -9.50 -7.44
C ARG A 87 -6.41 -8.19 -8.03
N LYS A 88 -6.58 -8.10 -9.34
CA LYS A 88 -7.09 -6.88 -10.00
C LYS A 88 -8.40 -6.40 -9.38
N ASN A 89 -9.27 -7.33 -9.04
CA ASN A 89 -10.59 -7.05 -8.49
C ASN A 89 -10.61 -6.91 -6.96
N ALA A 90 -9.55 -7.31 -6.25
CA ALA A 90 -9.55 -7.45 -4.78
C ALA A 90 -9.96 -6.17 -4.03
N LYS A 91 -9.57 -5.00 -4.51
CA LYS A 91 -9.91 -3.71 -3.89
C LYS A 91 -11.32 -3.26 -4.23
N LEU A 92 -11.74 -3.47 -5.46
CA LEU A 92 -13.04 -3.02 -5.98
C LEU A 92 -14.18 -3.99 -5.63
N SER A 93 -13.87 -5.19 -5.17
CA SER A 93 -14.86 -6.17 -4.71
C SER A 93 -15.15 -6.12 -3.21
N ASN A 94 -14.45 -5.28 -2.45
CA ASN A 94 -14.67 -5.13 -1.01
C ASN A 94 -15.84 -4.18 -0.71
N PRO A 95 -17.00 -4.68 -0.24
CA PRO A 95 -18.19 -3.84 0.01
C PRO A 95 -17.94 -2.73 1.03
N LYS A 96 -17.06 -2.98 2.02
CA LYS A 96 -16.67 -1.97 3.02
C LYS A 96 -15.87 -0.83 2.42
N CYS A 97 -15.09 -1.10 1.39
CA CYS A 97 -14.38 -0.06 0.66
C CYS A 97 -15.31 0.71 -0.26
N LEU A 98 -16.18 0.02 -1.00
CA LEU A 98 -17.10 0.64 -1.95
C LEU A 98 -18.07 1.64 -1.30
N SER A 99 -18.46 1.39 -0.04
CA SER A 99 -19.29 2.30 0.75
C SER A 99 -18.51 3.32 1.59
N CYS A 100 -17.17 3.36 1.48
CA CYS A 100 -16.34 4.17 2.34
C CYS A 100 -16.02 5.53 1.74
N SER A 101 -16.37 6.61 2.46
CA SER A 101 -16.12 8.01 2.01
C SER A 101 -14.64 8.34 1.78
N ILE A 102 -13.72 7.63 2.45
CA ILE A 102 -12.27 7.86 2.28
C ILE A 102 -11.62 6.92 1.25
N LEU A 103 -12.39 6.13 0.50
CA LEU A 103 -11.82 5.22 -0.51
C LEU A 103 -10.93 5.95 -1.53
N PRO A 104 -11.30 7.12 -2.07
CA PRO A 104 -10.47 7.84 -3.03
C PRO A 104 -9.10 8.24 -2.48
N ILE A 105 -9.03 8.44 -1.17
CA ILE A 105 -7.80 8.80 -0.44
C ILE A 105 -7.04 7.55 -0.04
N CYS A 106 -7.73 6.54 0.52
CA CYS A 106 -7.13 5.32 1.07
C CYS A 106 -6.68 4.32 0.00
N GLY A 107 -7.32 4.33 -1.18
CA GLY A 107 -7.04 3.38 -2.26
C GLY A 107 -7.34 1.90 -1.95
N GLY A 108 -8.04 1.60 -0.84
CA GLY A 108 -8.50 0.24 -0.52
C GLY A 108 -7.49 -0.67 0.18
N GLY A 109 -6.33 -0.16 0.58
CA GLY A 109 -5.32 -0.95 1.31
C GLY A 109 -4.50 -1.90 0.43
N CYS A 110 -3.93 -2.93 1.03
CA CYS A 110 -3.04 -3.88 0.35
C CYS A 110 -3.86 -4.99 -0.35
N SER A 111 -3.73 -5.10 -1.66
CA SER A 111 -4.40 -6.15 -2.46
C SER A 111 -3.94 -7.55 -2.06
N GLN A 112 -2.67 -7.73 -1.71
CA GLN A 112 -2.13 -9.01 -1.25
C GLN A 112 -2.78 -9.47 0.06
N ILE A 113 -2.95 -8.58 1.02
CA ILE A 113 -3.61 -8.94 2.29
C ILE A 113 -5.10 -9.25 2.06
N SER A 114 -5.76 -8.52 1.18
CA SER A 114 -7.14 -8.81 0.79
C SER A 114 -7.26 -10.19 0.17
N TYR A 115 -6.30 -10.57 -0.65
CA TYR A 115 -6.19 -11.86 -1.30
C TYR A 115 -5.90 -13.00 -0.30
N ASP A 116 -4.86 -12.87 0.55
CA ASP A 116 -4.44 -13.88 1.52
C ASP A 116 -5.58 -14.27 2.48
N ASN A 117 -6.42 -13.31 2.83
CA ASN A 117 -7.52 -13.53 3.76
C ASN A 117 -8.77 -14.17 3.11
N LYS A 118 -8.78 -14.40 1.80
CA LYS A 118 -9.92 -14.96 1.02
C LYS A 118 -11.27 -14.28 1.34
N LYS A 119 -11.22 -13.14 2.02
CA LYS A 119 -12.36 -12.35 2.45
C LYS A 119 -12.09 -10.92 2.00
N CYS A 120 -12.85 -10.45 1.06
CA CYS A 120 -12.83 -9.05 0.61
C CYS A 120 -13.29 -8.07 1.70
N ASN A 121 -12.89 -8.28 2.95
CA ASN A 121 -13.34 -7.52 4.13
C ASN A 121 -12.18 -6.85 4.89
N TYR A 122 -10.99 -6.86 4.31
CA TYR A 122 -9.83 -6.23 4.93
C TYR A 122 -9.92 -4.70 4.85
N CYS A 123 -9.76 -4.04 6.01
CA CYS A 123 -9.66 -2.60 6.10
C CYS A 123 -8.47 -2.22 6.97
N VAL A 124 -7.58 -1.36 6.46
CA VAL A 124 -6.41 -0.85 7.20
C VAL A 124 -6.83 0.15 8.30
N ASN A 125 -7.91 0.89 8.06
CA ASN A 125 -8.45 1.90 8.96
C ASN A 125 -9.75 1.37 9.56
N THR A 126 -9.63 0.58 10.63
CA THR A 126 -10.76 -0.17 11.21
C THR A 126 -11.74 0.70 11.99
N SER A 127 -11.30 1.85 12.51
CA SER A 127 -12.13 2.75 13.31
C SER A 127 -12.47 4.05 12.57
N LYS A 128 -13.55 4.72 13.01
CA LYS A 128 -13.95 6.03 12.50
C LYS A 128 -12.90 7.10 12.86
N GLU A 129 -12.32 6.99 14.05
CA GLU A 129 -11.28 7.89 14.55
C GLU A 129 -10.03 7.83 13.67
N ALA A 130 -9.55 6.63 13.31
CA ALA A 130 -8.41 6.45 12.42
C ALA A 130 -8.66 7.04 11.01
N LYS A 131 -9.91 6.98 10.53
CA LYS A 131 -10.30 7.60 9.25
C LYS A 131 -10.30 9.13 9.33
N ASN A 132 -10.80 9.67 10.43
CA ASN A 132 -10.80 11.11 10.67
C ASN A 132 -9.37 11.66 10.82
N GLU A 133 -8.51 10.97 11.59
CA GLU A 133 -7.10 11.33 11.73
C GLU A 133 -6.38 11.35 10.37
N LEU A 134 -6.68 10.42 9.48
CA LEU A 134 -6.13 10.41 8.13
C LEU A 134 -6.53 11.67 7.36
N ILE A 135 -7.80 12.05 7.37
CA ILE A 135 -8.30 13.23 6.67
C ILE A 135 -7.66 14.51 7.26
N ILE A 136 -7.63 14.63 8.58
CA ILE A 136 -7.07 15.78 9.28
C ILE A 136 -5.56 15.92 8.97
N SER A 137 -4.81 14.82 9.03
CA SER A 137 -3.37 14.85 8.77
C SER A 137 -3.05 15.25 7.32
N MET A 138 -3.86 14.81 6.36
CA MET A 138 -3.72 15.23 4.97
C MET A 138 -4.02 16.70 4.78
N PHE A 139 -5.10 17.19 5.34
CA PHE A 139 -5.47 18.61 5.27
C PHE A 139 -4.37 19.50 5.86
N LEU A 140 -3.88 19.18 7.04
CA LEU A 140 -2.80 19.93 7.69
C LEU A 140 -1.51 19.90 6.88
N SER A 141 -1.13 18.74 6.29
CA SER A 141 0.08 18.64 5.49
C SER A 141 0.04 19.44 4.18
N GLU A 142 -1.13 19.69 3.63
CA GLU A 142 -1.31 20.52 2.44
C GLU A 142 -1.24 22.02 2.79
N HIS A 143 -1.75 22.41 3.95
CA HIS A 143 -1.73 23.82 4.36
C HIS A 143 -0.38 24.30 4.88
N THR A 144 0.39 23.47 5.60
CA THR A 144 1.74 23.83 6.04
C THR A 144 2.74 23.98 4.90
N LYS A 145 2.56 23.27 3.79
CA LYS A 145 3.42 23.42 2.59
C LYS A 145 3.22 24.76 1.87
N ASN A 146 2.04 25.37 1.98
CA ASN A 146 1.74 26.63 1.33
C ASN A 146 2.28 27.84 2.10
N GLU A 147 2.52 27.72 3.40
CA GLU A 147 3.12 28.81 4.21
C GLU A 147 4.64 28.94 3.96
N ASP A 148 5.34 27.80 3.76
CA ASP A 148 6.79 27.79 3.50
C ASP A 148 7.15 28.21 2.05
N SER A 149 6.19 28.27 1.14
CA SER A 149 6.42 28.67 -0.26
C SER A 149 6.27 30.17 -0.51
N HIS A 150 5.89 30.97 0.49
CA HIS A 150 5.71 32.43 0.43
C HIS A 150 6.64 33.19 1.37
N ALA A 151 7.62 32.55 1.98
CA ALA A 151 8.72 33.15 2.74
C ALA A 151 10.02 33.02 1.94
#